data_d7f61ffdece3c9daa144ba1d1c9f52a3
#
_entry.id   d7f61ffdece3c9daa144ba1d1c9f52a3
#
_cell.length_a   1.000
_cell.length_b   1.000
_cell.length_c   1.000
_cell.angle_alpha   90.00
_cell.angle_beta   90.00
_cell.angle_gamma   90.00
#
_symmetry.space_group_name_H-M   'P 1'
#
loop_
_entity.id
_entity.type
_entity.pdbx_description
1 polymer ?
#
loop_
_entity_poly.entity_id
_entity_poly.type
_entity_poly.pdbx_seq_one_letter_code
_entity_poly.pdbx_strand_id
1 'polypeptide(L)'
;NVIKELKERFDRIDEIAEYNQLKVLSAMQKNKVAEMHLYGTSGYGYNDEGRDTLERIYADIFKTEDALVRPQIICGTHALNVAISSNLRPGDELLSPVGKPYDTMDEIIGIRPSKGSLAEYNISYRQVDLLPDGSFDYEGIRKAINEKTKLVTIQRSKGYAQRPTLSVERIGELIKFIKDIKPEVICMVDNCYGEFVEKIEPSEVGADMVVGSLIKNPGGGLAPCGGYIAGRKDCIEQAAYRLSSPGLGKEVGATINVNKDFYQGLFLAPTVVAGALKGAIFAANVYEKAGFRCIPDAKEERYDIIQAVELGTKEGLVAFCKGIQAAAPVDSFVTPEPWAMPGYDSDVIMAAGAFVQGSSIELSADGPVKEPYAVYFQGGLTWYHAKFGIMMSMQKMYEKGLLKIN
;
A
#
# COMPACT_ATOMS: atom_id res chain seq x y z
N ASN A 1 6.04 -30.03 -9.20
CA ASN A 1 5.00 -29.87 -8.19
C ASN A 1 5.28 -28.62 -7.33
N VAL A 2 5.04 -27.44 -7.94
CA VAL A 2 5.36 -26.11 -7.40
C VAL A 2 4.91 -25.91 -5.96
N ILE A 3 3.69 -26.33 -5.60
CA ILE A 3 3.17 -26.13 -4.22
C ILE A 3 4.01 -26.88 -3.18
N LYS A 4 4.54 -28.07 -3.52
CA LYS A 4 5.41 -28.81 -2.58
C LYS A 4 6.78 -28.10 -2.41
N GLU A 5 7.29 -27.50 -3.47
CA GLU A 5 8.54 -26.71 -3.42
C GLU A 5 8.38 -25.44 -2.57
N LEU A 6 7.20 -24.83 -2.60
CA LEU A 6 6.90 -23.60 -1.88
C LEU A 6 6.41 -23.82 -0.43
N LYS A 7 6.27 -25.08 0.02
CA LYS A 7 5.65 -25.39 1.31
C LYS A 7 6.31 -24.64 2.47
N GLU A 8 7.62 -24.69 2.60
CA GLU A 8 8.35 -24.05 3.69
C GLU A 8 8.15 -22.52 3.72
N ARG A 9 8.10 -21.89 2.55
CA ARG A 9 7.81 -20.45 2.43
C ARG A 9 6.37 -20.14 2.82
N PHE A 10 5.44 -20.98 2.43
CA PHE A 10 4.03 -20.81 2.80
C PHE A 10 3.82 -21.01 4.31
N ASP A 11 4.50 -21.98 4.92
CA ASP A 11 4.47 -22.19 6.36
C ASP A 11 4.96 -20.93 7.11
N ARG A 12 6.06 -20.30 6.66
CA ARG A 12 6.54 -19.03 7.24
C ARG A 12 5.55 -17.87 7.08
N ILE A 13 4.86 -17.78 5.95
CA ILE A 13 3.80 -16.77 5.75
C ILE A 13 2.65 -17.02 6.74
N ASP A 14 2.27 -18.27 6.97
CA ASP A 14 1.20 -18.61 7.91
C ASP A 14 1.61 -18.26 9.36
N GLU A 15 2.85 -18.47 9.76
CA GLU A 15 3.37 -18.04 11.07
C GLU A 15 3.32 -16.52 11.27
N ILE A 16 3.63 -15.73 10.21
CA ILE A 16 3.52 -14.27 10.26
C ILE A 16 2.05 -13.85 10.34
N ALA A 17 1.18 -14.50 9.57
CA ALA A 17 -0.25 -14.24 9.60
C ALA A 17 -0.86 -14.55 10.96
N GLU A 18 -0.50 -15.68 11.59
CA GLU A 18 -0.93 -16.04 12.94
C GLU A 18 -0.49 -14.98 13.96
N TYR A 19 0.77 -14.55 13.93
CA TYR A 19 1.27 -13.50 14.79
C TYR A 19 0.45 -12.20 14.64
N ASN A 20 0.23 -11.76 13.41
CA ASN A 20 -0.53 -10.55 13.14
C ASN A 20 -2.02 -10.70 13.49
N GLN A 21 -2.60 -11.88 13.29
CA GLN A 21 -3.98 -12.18 13.70
C GLN A 21 -4.15 -12.04 15.21
N LEU A 22 -3.22 -12.57 15.99
CA LEU A 22 -3.23 -12.45 17.45
C LEU A 22 -2.99 -11.00 17.90
N LYS A 23 -2.14 -10.26 17.20
CA LYS A 23 -1.92 -8.81 17.43
C LYS A 23 -3.22 -8.03 17.25
N VAL A 24 -3.95 -8.25 16.16
CA VAL A 24 -5.24 -7.62 15.89
C VAL A 24 -6.29 -8.02 16.94
N LEU A 25 -6.42 -9.31 17.22
CA LEU A 25 -7.38 -9.82 18.21
C LEU A 25 -7.10 -9.23 19.60
N SER A 26 -5.83 -9.19 20.01
CA SER A 26 -5.45 -8.62 21.31
C SER A 26 -5.77 -7.13 21.41
N ALA A 27 -5.57 -6.37 20.33
CA ALA A 27 -5.93 -4.95 20.29
C ALA A 27 -7.45 -4.75 20.40
N MET A 28 -8.26 -5.58 19.72
CA MET A 28 -9.72 -5.54 19.81
C MET A 28 -10.19 -5.87 21.24
N GLN A 29 -9.63 -6.91 21.87
CA GLN A 29 -9.98 -7.31 23.25
C GLN A 29 -9.55 -6.25 24.27
N LYS A 30 -8.35 -5.67 24.14
CA LYS A 30 -7.85 -4.58 25.00
C LYS A 30 -8.79 -3.38 24.96
N ASN A 31 -9.29 -3.03 23.77
CA ASN A 31 -10.21 -1.92 23.57
C ASN A 31 -11.69 -2.30 23.79
N LYS A 32 -11.95 -3.52 24.31
CA LYS A 32 -13.30 -4.00 24.69
C LYS A 32 -14.32 -3.81 23.56
N VAL A 33 -13.96 -4.23 22.34
CA VAL A 33 -14.89 -4.14 21.22
C VAL A 33 -16.21 -4.82 21.56
N ALA A 34 -17.30 -4.09 21.42
CA ALA A 34 -18.67 -4.53 21.68
C ALA A 34 -19.53 -4.33 20.43
N GLU A 35 -20.67 -4.99 20.38
CA GLU A 35 -21.59 -4.92 19.24
C GLU A 35 -21.96 -3.48 18.87
N MET A 36 -22.12 -2.60 19.86
CA MET A 36 -22.45 -1.19 19.63
C MET A 36 -21.40 -0.43 18.78
N HIS A 37 -20.13 -0.84 18.81
CA HIS A 37 -19.07 -0.22 18.01
C HIS A 37 -19.21 -0.52 16.51
N LEU A 38 -19.99 -1.54 16.14
CA LEU A 38 -20.21 -1.92 14.74
C LEU A 38 -21.25 -1.05 14.04
N TYR A 39 -22.03 -0.27 14.81
CA TYR A 39 -22.99 0.69 14.26
C TYR A 39 -22.30 2.02 13.96
N GLY A 40 -22.81 2.71 12.94
CA GLY A 40 -22.29 4.01 12.54
C GLY A 40 -23.16 5.16 13.07
N THR A 41 -22.63 6.36 12.87
CA THR A 41 -23.32 7.63 13.12
C THR A 41 -23.64 8.33 11.81
N SER A 42 -24.46 9.38 11.89
CA SER A 42 -24.78 10.27 10.78
C SER A 42 -24.57 11.74 11.16
N GLY A 43 -24.68 12.65 10.20
CA GLY A 43 -24.51 14.08 10.43
C GLY A 43 -23.09 14.43 10.88
N TYR A 44 -22.94 15.14 11.98
CA TYR A 44 -21.63 15.52 12.53
C TYR A 44 -20.83 14.33 13.04
N GLY A 45 -21.47 13.24 13.45
CA GLY A 45 -20.81 12.08 14.02
C GLY A 45 -20.13 12.35 15.37
N TYR A 46 -20.69 13.23 16.19
CA TYR A 46 -20.21 13.40 17.57
C TYR A 46 -20.43 12.11 18.38
N ASN A 47 -19.45 11.77 19.23
CA ASN A 47 -19.49 10.60 20.08
C ASN A 47 -19.67 9.28 19.30
N ASP A 48 -19.03 9.15 18.14
CA ASP A 48 -18.98 7.88 17.41
C ASP A 48 -18.01 6.92 18.10
N GLU A 49 -18.53 6.16 19.06
CA GLU A 49 -17.75 5.21 19.86
C GLU A 49 -17.07 4.15 18.99
N GLY A 50 -17.70 3.74 17.88
CA GLY A 50 -17.13 2.77 16.95
C GLY A 50 -15.91 3.34 16.25
N ARG A 51 -16.00 4.56 15.73
CA ARG A 51 -14.88 5.28 15.12
C ARG A 51 -13.71 5.46 16.09
N ASP A 52 -14.01 6.00 17.27
CA ASP A 52 -12.98 6.34 18.24
C ASP A 52 -12.28 5.09 18.79
N THR A 53 -13.03 4.00 18.97
CA THR A 53 -12.48 2.71 19.37
C THR A 53 -11.61 2.10 18.27
N LEU A 54 -12.03 2.20 17.00
CA LEU A 54 -11.25 1.71 15.85
C LEU A 54 -9.90 2.44 15.74
N GLU A 55 -9.88 3.76 15.95
CA GLU A 55 -8.66 4.55 15.95
C GLU A 55 -7.69 4.12 17.06
N ARG A 56 -8.19 3.82 18.27
CA ARG A 56 -7.37 3.25 19.35
C ARG A 56 -6.83 1.87 19.01
N ILE A 57 -7.61 1.03 18.32
CA ILE A 57 -7.17 -0.30 17.87
C ILE A 57 -6.05 -0.17 16.84
N TYR A 58 -6.16 0.74 15.88
CA TYR A 58 -5.08 1.01 14.93
C TYR A 58 -3.83 1.51 15.64
N ALA A 59 -3.94 2.45 16.58
CA ALA A 59 -2.81 2.91 17.37
C ALA A 59 -2.12 1.74 18.13
N ASP A 60 -2.90 0.83 18.71
CA ASP A 60 -2.36 -0.35 19.40
C ASP A 60 -1.66 -1.34 18.45
N ILE A 61 -2.22 -1.59 17.26
CA ILE A 61 -1.66 -2.51 16.26
C ILE A 61 -0.35 -1.96 15.70
N PHE A 62 -0.35 -0.67 15.35
CA PHE A 62 0.82 0.02 14.77
C PHE A 62 1.80 0.55 15.84
N LYS A 63 1.52 0.32 17.13
CA LYS A 63 2.37 0.80 18.25
C LYS A 63 2.62 2.31 18.19
N THR A 64 1.59 3.08 17.92
CA THR A 64 1.63 4.54 17.82
C THR A 64 0.87 5.20 18.96
N GLU A 65 1.06 6.50 19.13
CA GLU A 65 0.38 7.29 20.16
C GLU A 65 -1.10 7.53 19.83
N ASP A 66 -1.39 7.70 18.53
CA ASP A 66 -2.75 7.98 18.04
C ASP A 66 -2.92 7.50 16.58
N ALA A 67 -4.16 7.47 16.12
CA ALA A 67 -4.49 7.18 14.73
C ALA A 67 -5.72 7.96 14.27
N LEU A 68 -5.83 8.14 12.95
CA LEU A 68 -6.99 8.66 12.24
C LEU A 68 -7.41 7.60 11.22
N VAL A 69 -8.61 7.03 11.38
CA VAL A 69 -9.14 5.96 10.53
C VAL A 69 -10.53 6.35 10.08
N ARG A 70 -10.64 6.77 8.81
CA ARG A 70 -11.84 7.51 8.38
C ARG A 70 -12.33 7.12 6.99
N PRO A 71 -13.65 6.96 6.82
CA PRO A 71 -14.25 6.84 5.50
C PRO A 71 -14.15 8.14 4.67
N GLN A 72 -14.01 9.30 5.32
CA GLN A 72 -13.82 10.60 4.68
C GLN A 72 -12.44 10.74 4.01
N ILE A 73 -11.48 9.90 4.34
CA ILE A 73 -10.24 9.77 3.59
C ILE A 73 -10.53 8.92 2.36
N ILE A 74 -10.72 9.55 1.21
CA ILE A 74 -11.29 8.95 0.00
C ILE A 74 -10.48 7.74 -0.53
N CYS A 75 -9.14 7.81 -0.42
CA CYS A 75 -8.21 6.79 -0.93
C CYS A 75 -6.82 6.96 -0.30
N GLY A 76 -5.89 6.07 -0.63
CA GLY A 76 -4.50 6.13 -0.15
C GLY A 76 -3.79 7.44 -0.55
N THR A 77 -3.97 7.91 -1.78
CA THR A 77 -3.42 9.19 -2.23
C THR A 77 -3.93 10.36 -1.38
N HIS A 78 -5.22 10.35 -1.02
CA HIS A 78 -5.78 11.36 -0.11
C HIS A 78 -5.21 11.24 1.31
N ALA A 79 -5.02 10.03 1.82
CA ALA A 79 -4.37 9.83 3.13
C ALA A 79 -2.96 10.43 3.15
N LEU A 80 -2.16 10.16 2.13
CA LEU A 80 -0.81 10.72 1.96
C LEU A 80 -0.84 12.25 1.87
N ASN A 81 -1.74 12.81 1.04
CA ASN A 81 -1.90 14.25 0.93
C ASN A 81 -2.26 14.90 2.27
N VAL A 82 -3.21 14.33 3.01
CA VAL A 82 -3.60 14.83 4.35
C VAL A 82 -2.40 14.78 5.29
N ALA A 83 -1.70 13.65 5.38
CA ALA A 83 -0.57 13.47 6.29
C ALA A 83 0.58 14.45 6.00
N ILE A 84 0.94 14.64 4.72
CA ILE A 84 2.02 15.53 4.29
C ILE A 84 1.60 16.99 4.47
N SER A 85 0.48 17.41 3.87
CA SER A 85 0.08 18.81 3.84
C SER A 85 -0.31 19.38 5.21
N SER A 86 -0.73 18.52 6.14
CA SER A 86 -1.04 18.92 7.52
C SER A 86 0.20 19.23 8.35
N ASN A 87 1.30 18.58 8.07
CA ASN A 87 2.54 18.65 8.85
C ASN A 87 3.61 19.56 8.22
N LEU A 88 3.28 20.24 7.12
CA LEU A 88 4.12 21.22 6.45
C LEU A 88 3.52 22.62 6.51
N ARG A 89 4.37 23.63 6.46
CA ARG A 89 4.00 25.06 6.41
C ARG A 89 4.73 25.75 5.26
N PRO A 90 4.23 26.90 4.78
CA PRO A 90 4.95 27.68 3.77
C PRO A 90 6.40 27.97 4.17
N GLY A 91 7.35 27.63 3.31
CA GLY A 91 8.77 27.70 3.55
C GLY A 91 9.44 26.39 3.95
N ASP A 92 8.67 25.37 4.33
CA ASP A 92 9.19 24.04 4.64
C ASP A 92 9.59 23.27 3.36
N GLU A 93 10.37 22.20 3.56
CA GLU A 93 10.78 21.28 2.51
C GLU A 93 10.34 19.85 2.82
N LEU A 94 9.78 19.19 1.81
CA LEU A 94 9.51 17.76 1.76
C LEU A 94 10.71 17.06 1.09
N LEU A 95 11.29 16.05 1.74
CA LEU A 95 12.37 15.22 1.20
C LEU A 95 11.89 13.79 0.94
N SER A 96 12.16 13.25 -0.27
CA SER A 96 12.06 11.82 -0.55
C SER A 96 13.45 11.21 -0.69
N PRO A 97 13.90 10.35 0.23
CA PRO A 97 15.25 9.79 0.23
C PRO A 97 15.34 8.43 -0.50
N VAL A 98 14.27 7.99 -1.15
CA VAL A 98 14.15 6.68 -1.82
C VAL A 98 13.69 6.80 -3.28
N GLY A 99 13.99 7.94 -3.89
CA GLY A 99 13.56 8.28 -5.25
C GLY A 99 12.20 8.96 -5.29
N LYS A 100 11.66 9.06 -6.49
CA LYS A 100 10.36 9.70 -6.72
C LYS A 100 9.23 8.93 -6.01
N PRO A 101 8.33 9.61 -5.28
CA PRO A 101 7.12 8.98 -4.74
C PRO A 101 6.20 8.45 -5.85
N TYR A 102 5.16 7.74 -5.45
CA TYR A 102 4.17 7.19 -6.37
C TYR A 102 3.57 8.26 -7.29
N ASP A 103 3.31 7.92 -8.55
CA ASP A 103 2.95 8.87 -9.63
C ASP A 103 1.78 9.81 -9.28
N THR A 104 0.79 9.36 -8.50
CA THR A 104 -0.31 10.22 -8.06
C THR A 104 0.11 11.35 -7.12
N MET A 105 1.33 11.29 -6.57
CA MET A 105 1.89 12.35 -5.72
C MET A 105 2.52 13.48 -6.53
N ASP A 106 2.80 13.29 -7.81
CA ASP A 106 3.47 14.28 -8.66
C ASP A 106 2.75 15.64 -8.66
N GLU A 107 1.43 15.62 -8.82
CA GLU A 107 0.61 16.84 -8.84
C GLU A 107 0.38 17.39 -7.43
N ILE A 108 0.25 16.54 -6.44
CA ILE A 108 0.11 16.96 -5.03
C ILE A 108 1.33 17.73 -4.58
N ILE A 109 2.52 17.21 -4.89
CA ILE A 109 3.81 17.81 -4.53
C ILE A 109 4.09 19.04 -5.40
N GLY A 110 3.72 18.99 -6.69
CA GLY A 110 4.04 20.00 -7.68
C GLY A 110 5.28 19.64 -8.51
N ILE A 111 5.70 18.37 -8.52
CA ILE A 111 6.70 17.83 -9.47
C ILE A 111 6.16 18.05 -10.89
N ARG A 112 4.91 17.72 -11.10
CA ARG A 112 4.11 18.12 -12.25
C ARG A 112 3.24 19.31 -11.84
N PRO A 113 3.32 20.47 -12.53
CA PRO A 113 2.58 21.66 -12.15
C PRO A 113 1.07 21.41 -12.04
N SER A 114 0.49 21.70 -10.88
CA SER A 114 -0.94 21.58 -10.64
C SER A 114 -1.41 22.62 -9.64
N LYS A 115 -2.64 23.12 -9.85
CA LYS A 115 -3.29 24.04 -8.92
C LYS A 115 -3.59 23.34 -7.59
N GLY A 116 -3.32 24.01 -6.48
CA GLY A 116 -3.50 23.45 -5.15
C GLY A 116 -2.36 22.52 -4.69
N SER A 117 -1.28 22.41 -5.48
CA SER A 117 -0.09 21.64 -5.11
C SER A 117 0.67 22.26 -3.95
N LEU A 118 1.49 21.48 -3.26
CA LEU A 118 2.38 21.98 -2.18
C LEU A 118 3.29 23.10 -2.67
N ALA A 119 3.75 23.03 -3.93
CA ALA A 119 4.57 24.07 -4.54
C ALA A 119 3.87 25.43 -4.60
N GLU A 120 2.56 25.48 -4.87
CA GLU A 120 1.78 26.73 -4.85
C GLU A 120 1.66 27.34 -3.45
N TYR A 121 1.78 26.51 -2.40
CA TYR A 121 1.83 26.96 -0.99
C TYR A 121 3.24 27.22 -0.49
N ASN A 122 4.21 27.42 -1.42
CA ASN A 122 5.62 27.70 -1.09
C ASN A 122 6.25 26.60 -0.22
N ILE A 123 5.89 25.35 -0.45
CA ILE A 123 6.54 24.16 0.12
C ILE A 123 7.43 23.56 -0.97
N SER A 124 8.72 23.43 -0.68
CA SER A 124 9.69 22.90 -1.63
C SER A 124 9.76 21.37 -1.56
N TYR A 125 10.19 20.76 -2.65
CA TYR A 125 10.43 19.32 -2.73
C TYR A 125 11.86 19.04 -3.14
N ARG A 126 12.43 17.99 -2.52
CA ARG A 126 13.73 17.44 -2.87
C ARG A 126 13.69 15.92 -2.89
N GLN A 127 14.48 15.33 -3.77
CA GLN A 127 14.57 13.89 -3.95
C GLN A 127 16.03 13.46 -3.92
N VAL A 128 16.29 12.29 -3.35
CA VAL A 128 17.53 11.54 -3.47
C VAL A 128 17.18 10.15 -3.98
N ASP A 129 17.75 9.77 -5.11
CA ASP A 129 17.51 8.46 -5.71
C ASP A 129 18.31 7.38 -4.98
N LEU A 130 17.85 6.13 -5.10
CA LEU A 130 18.65 4.98 -4.66
C LEU A 130 19.88 4.84 -5.57
N LEU A 131 20.94 4.26 -5.04
CA LEU A 131 22.10 3.87 -5.81
C LEU A 131 21.73 2.75 -6.83
N PRO A 132 22.53 2.51 -7.88
CA PRO A 132 22.20 1.52 -8.91
C PRO A 132 22.00 0.09 -8.39
N ASP A 133 22.56 -0.24 -7.23
CA ASP A 133 22.38 -1.53 -6.57
C ASP A 133 21.13 -1.59 -5.67
N GLY A 134 20.35 -0.51 -5.62
CA GLY A 134 19.15 -0.38 -4.78
C GLY A 134 19.43 -0.03 -3.32
N SER A 135 20.66 0.28 -2.96
CA SER A 135 21.04 0.78 -1.63
C SER A 135 20.72 2.29 -1.48
N PHE A 136 20.67 2.77 -0.24
CA PHE A 136 20.45 4.19 0.04
C PHE A 136 21.71 5.02 -0.24
N ASP A 137 21.54 6.14 -0.91
CA ASP A 137 22.61 7.14 -1.06
C ASP A 137 22.71 8.00 0.23
N TYR A 138 23.34 7.46 1.26
CA TYR A 138 23.50 8.13 2.54
C TYR A 138 24.23 9.48 2.43
N GLU A 139 25.19 9.63 1.52
CA GLU A 139 25.88 10.88 1.28
C GLU A 139 24.99 11.92 0.59
N GLY A 140 24.21 11.49 -0.40
CA GLY A 140 23.21 12.33 -1.04
C GLY A 140 22.15 12.79 -0.05
N ILE A 141 21.65 11.90 0.79
CA ILE A 141 20.66 12.21 1.84
C ILE A 141 21.24 13.22 2.84
N ARG A 142 22.47 13.02 3.31
CA ARG A 142 23.14 13.96 4.23
C ARG A 142 23.25 15.37 3.64
N LYS A 143 23.59 15.49 2.36
CA LYS A 143 23.68 16.77 1.65
C LYS A 143 22.31 17.40 1.37
N ALA A 144 21.27 16.58 1.21
CA ALA A 144 19.93 17.05 0.93
C ALA A 144 19.23 17.63 2.17
N ILE A 145 19.46 17.04 3.36
CA ILE A 145 18.86 17.51 4.61
C ILE A 145 19.41 18.90 4.95
N ASN A 146 18.50 19.86 5.19
CA ASN A 146 18.84 21.24 5.50
C ASN A 146 17.83 21.81 6.54
N GLU A 147 17.97 23.09 6.88
CA GLU A 147 17.12 23.74 7.89
C GLU A 147 15.63 23.70 7.54
N LYS A 148 15.27 23.76 6.25
CA LYS A 148 13.88 23.75 5.78
C LYS A 148 13.29 22.34 5.73
N THR A 149 14.11 21.28 5.72
CA THR A 149 13.62 19.90 5.66
C THR A 149 12.81 19.59 6.91
N LYS A 150 11.49 19.55 6.77
CA LYS A 150 10.54 19.35 7.88
C LYS A 150 9.97 17.96 7.91
N LEU A 151 9.71 17.37 6.72
CA LEU A 151 9.12 16.06 6.58
C LEU A 151 9.89 15.24 5.54
N VAL A 152 10.14 13.99 5.88
CA VAL A 152 10.71 12.98 4.99
C VAL A 152 9.63 11.96 4.68
N THR A 153 9.38 11.70 3.39
CA THR A 153 8.44 10.67 2.93
C THR A 153 9.18 9.46 2.38
N ILE A 154 8.91 8.29 2.94
CA ILE A 154 9.52 7.02 2.57
C ILE A 154 8.44 6.11 2.01
N GLN A 155 8.48 5.84 0.71
CA GLN A 155 7.58 4.88 0.09
C GLN A 155 8.14 3.46 0.25
N ARG A 156 7.41 2.58 0.97
CA ARG A 156 7.81 1.20 1.25
C ARG A 156 7.75 0.32 0.00
N SER A 157 6.59 0.25 -0.64
CA SER A 157 6.37 -0.51 -1.87
C SER A 157 7.01 0.17 -3.08
N LYS A 158 7.43 -0.64 -4.05
CA LYS A 158 8.08 -0.13 -5.27
C LYS A 158 7.14 0.56 -6.26
N GLY A 159 5.82 0.34 -6.17
CA GLY A 159 4.89 0.77 -7.23
C GLY A 159 5.30 0.20 -8.58
N TYR A 160 5.36 1.02 -9.63
CA TYR A 160 5.88 0.65 -10.94
C TYR A 160 7.40 0.85 -11.11
N ALA A 161 8.09 1.29 -10.06
CA ALA A 161 9.54 1.50 -10.12
C ALA A 161 10.31 0.16 -10.12
N GLN A 162 11.41 0.12 -10.86
CA GLN A 162 12.32 -1.03 -10.84
C GLN A 162 13.34 -0.90 -9.68
N ARG A 163 12.83 -0.86 -8.47
CA ARG A 163 13.63 -0.80 -7.24
C ARG A 163 13.18 -1.89 -6.26
N PRO A 164 14.01 -2.29 -5.29
CA PRO A 164 13.57 -3.20 -4.24
C PRO A 164 12.48 -2.56 -3.37
N THR A 165 11.54 -3.37 -2.89
CA THR A 165 10.64 -3.03 -1.80
C THR A 165 11.42 -3.00 -0.50
N LEU A 166 11.10 -2.07 0.39
CA LEU A 166 11.85 -1.87 1.63
C LEU A 166 11.29 -2.74 2.76
N SER A 167 12.16 -3.51 3.42
CA SER A 167 11.82 -4.16 4.69
C SER A 167 11.67 -3.14 5.81
N VAL A 168 10.96 -3.50 6.87
CA VAL A 168 10.85 -2.67 8.07
C VAL A 168 12.24 -2.39 8.67
N GLU A 169 13.14 -3.38 8.66
CA GLU A 169 14.52 -3.21 9.13
C GLU A 169 15.25 -2.10 8.34
N ARG A 170 15.25 -2.18 6.99
CA ARG A 170 15.89 -1.15 6.15
C ARG A 170 15.28 0.25 6.34
N ILE A 171 13.95 0.31 6.52
CA ILE A 171 13.28 1.58 6.86
C ILE A 171 13.81 2.12 8.19
N GLY A 172 13.96 1.26 9.21
CA GLY A 172 14.51 1.65 10.51
C GLY A 172 15.95 2.17 10.42
N GLU A 173 16.82 1.52 9.65
CA GLU A 173 18.18 1.98 9.39
C GLU A 173 18.19 3.38 8.75
N LEU A 174 17.36 3.59 7.75
CA LEU A 174 17.23 4.87 7.06
C LEU A 174 16.71 5.97 8.00
N ILE A 175 15.66 5.69 8.76
CA ILE A 175 15.09 6.64 9.72
C ILE A 175 16.12 7.01 10.78
N LYS A 176 16.81 6.01 11.34
CA LYS A 176 17.88 6.26 12.31
C LYS A 176 18.94 7.20 11.75
N PHE A 177 19.44 6.93 10.55
CA PHE A 177 20.43 7.78 9.89
C PHE A 177 19.92 9.22 9.72
N ILE A 178 18.68 9.40 9.27
CA ILE A 178 18.07 10.73 9.08
C ILE A 178 17.94 11.45 10.43
N LYS A 179 17.45 10.76 11.46
CA LYS A 179 17.27 11.32 12.80
C LYS A 179 18.59 11.64 13.50
N ASP A 180 19.67 10.93 13.20
CA ASP A 180 21.02 11.24 13.68
C ASP A 180 21.54 12.59 13.09
N ILE A 181 21.03 13.01 11.92
CA ILE A 181 21.37 14.29 11.29
C ILE A 181 20.41 15.40 11.78
N LYS A 182 19.11 15.13 11.81
CA LYS A 182 18.06 16.09 12.15
C LYS A 182 16.97 15.42 13.00
N PRO A 183 17.13 15.39 14.34
CA PRO A 183 16.24 14.63 15.23
C PRO A 183 14.76 15.04 15.17
N GLU A 184 14.46 16.31 14.89
CA GLU A 184 13.11 16.85 14.86
C GLU A 184 12.37 16.65 13.53
N VAL A 185 13.03 16.15 12.48
CA VAL A 185 12.38 15.91 11.19
C VAL A 185 11.32 14.81 11.33
N ILE A 186 10.17 15.01 10.71
CA ILE A 186 9.09 14.03 10.71
C ILE A 186 9.38 12.97 9.64
N CYS A 187 9.51 11.71 10.01
CA CYS A 187 9.65 10.58 9.09
C CYS A 187 8.29 9.91 8.91
N MET A 188 7.72 10.05 7.71
CA MET A 188 6.45 9.42 7.32
C MET A 188 6.72 8.27 6.35
N VAL A 189 6.06 7.14 6.58
CA VAL A 189 6.12 5.98 5.69
C VAL A 189 4.78 5.78 4.98
N ASP A 190 4.80 5.82 3.64
CA ASP A 190 3.73 5.24 2.83
C ASP A 190 3.82 3.73 2.95
N ASN A 191 2.93 3.15 3.75
CA ASN A 191 2.93 1.74 4.12
C ASN A 191 2.00 0.88 3.21
N CYS A 192 1.40 1.49 2.19
CA CYS A 192 0.53 0.78 1.25
C CYS A 192 1.19 -0.50 0.73
N TYR A 193 0.46 -1.61 0.79
CA TYR A 193 0.87 -2.97 0.42
C TYR A 193 1.83 -3.67 1.41
N GLY A 194 2.34 -2.97 2.43
CA GLY A 194 3.27 -3.52 3.41
C GLY A 194 2.61 -3.97 4.70
N GLU A 195 1.40 -3.53 4.99
CA GLU A 195 0.72 -3.82 6.25
C GLU A 195 0.52 -5.33 6.42
N PHE A 196 0.87 -5.85 7.58
CA PHE A 196 0.79 -7.28 7.96
C PHE A 196 1.67 -8.25 7.14
N VAL A 197 2.57 -7.73 6.30
CA VAL A 197 3.54 -8.54 5.54
C VAL A 197 4.69 -9.01 6.44
N GLU A 198 5.08 -8.22 7.41
CA GLU A 198 6.07 -8.55 8.45
C GLU A 198 5.39 -8.58 9.83
N LYS A 199 6.09 -9.07 10.86
CA LYS A 199 5.56 -9.11 12.25
C LYS A 199 5.49 -7.73 12.89
N ILE A 200 6.38 -6.82 12.48
CA ILE A 200 6.47 -5.44 12.95
C ILE A 200 6.16 -4.45 11.83
N GLU A 201 5.81 -3.24 12.21
CA GLU A 201 5.46 -2.16 11.29
C GLU A 201 6.50 -1.04 11.34
N PRO A 202 6.59 -0.16 10.31
CA PRO A 202 7.59 0.91 10.28
C PRO A 202 7.54 1.87 11.47
N SER A 203 6.40 2.03 12.10
CA SER A 203 6.24 2.82 13.33
C SER A 203 7.04 2.25 14.51
N GLU A 204 7.26 0.93 14.56
CA GLU A 204 8.03 0.26 15.62
C GLU A 204 9.55 0.47 15.48
N VAL A 205 9.99 0.97 14.34
CA VAL A 205 11.41 1.24 14.04
C VAL A 205 11.70 2.74 13.83
N GLY A 206 10.78 3.60 14.29
CA GLY A 206 11.02 5.04 14.40
C GLY A 206 10.28 5.94 13.41
N ALA A 207 9.38 5.40 12.56
CA ALA A 207 8.52 6.24 11.76
C ALA A 207 7.57 7.05 12.65
N ASP A 208 7.54 8.38 12.45
CA ASP A 208 6.63 9.28 13.15
C ASP A 208 5.18 9.14 12.68
N MET A 209 4.99 8.74 11.43
CA MET A 209 3.69 8.41 10.84
C MET A 209 3.79 7.21 9.89
N VAL A 210 2.78 6.36 9.90
CA VAL A 210 2.52 5.36 8.87
C VAL A 210 1.15 5.62 8.25
N VAL A 211 1.08 5.56 6.92
CA VAL A 211 -0.09 6.00 6.16
C VAL A 211 -0.48 4.97 5.13
N GLY A 212 -1.77 4.73 4.95
CA GLY A 212 -2.23 3.79 3.94
C GLY A 212 -3.73 3.87 3.64
N SER A 213 -4.16 2.95 2.81
CA SER A 213 -5.52 2.85 2.30
C SER A 213 -6.27 1.69 2.94
N LEU A 214 -7.53 1.90 3.31
CA LEU A 214 -8.38 0.82 3.84
C LEU A 214 -8.88 -0.13 2.75
N ILE A 215 -8.93 0.28 1.48
CA ILE A 215 -9.27 -0.63 0.38
C ILE A 215 -8.08 -1.50 -0.09
N LYS A 216 -6.98 -1.49 0.67
CA LYS A 216 -5.79 -2.33 0.49
C LYS A 216 -5.68 -3.32 1.66
N ASN A 217 -4.45 -3.68 2.05
CA ASN A 217 -4.18 -4.70 3.07
C ASN A 217 -5.05 -4.57 4.34
N PRO A 218 -5.12 -3.40 5.01
CA PRO A 218 -5.78 -3.33 6.32
C PRO A 218 -7.29 -3.54 6.30
N GLY A 219 -7.92 -3.31 5.17
CA GLY A 219 -9.37 -3.48 5.04
C GLY A 219 -9.81 -4.91 4.71
N GLY A 220 -8.85 -5.85 4.47
CA GLY A 220 -9.15 -7.27 4.26
C GLY A 220 -10.16 -7.56 3.16
N GLY A 221 -10.32 -6.67 2.17
CA GLY A 221 -11.29 -6.79 1.10
C GLY A 221 -12.73 -6.44 1.48
N LEU A 222 -12.99 -6.01 2.71
CA LEU A 222 -14.32 -5.63 3.18
C LEU A 222 -14.52 -4.12 3.31
N ALA A 223 -13.47 -3.35 3.61
CA ALA A 223 -13.59 -1.91 3.73
C ALA A 223 -13.99 -1.28 2.38
N PRO A 224 -15.13 -0.58 2.30
CA PRO A 224 -15.66 -0.08 1.03
C PRO A 224 -14.98 1.21 0.58
N CYS A 225 -14.23 1.86 1.44
CA CYS A 225 -13.52 3.13 1.20
C CYS A 225 -12.55 3.40 2.35
N GLY A 226 -11.96 4.57 2.36
CA GLY A 226 -11.25 5.05 3.54
C GLY A 226 -9.73 4.94 3.48
N GLY A 227 -9.12 5.57 4.49
CA GLY A 227 -7.68 5.53 4.71
C GLY A 227 -7.36 5.64 6.20
N TYR A 228 -6.09 5.40 6.52
CA TYR A 228 -5.59 5.57 7.86
C TYR A 228 -4.29 6.38 7.89
N ILE A 229 -4.08 7.08 8.99
CA ILE A 229 -2.84 7.74 9.38
C ILE A 229 -2.63 7.38 10.85
N ALA A 230 -1.55 6.66 11.18
CA ALA A 230 -1.22 6.31 12.56
C ALA A 230 0.18 6.83 12.89
N GLY A 231 0.38 7.40 14.08
CA GLY A 231 1.66 8.02 14.39
C GLY A 231 1.69 8.78 15.70
N ARG A 232 2.62 9.73 15.78
CA ARG A 232 2.73 10.67 16.89
C ARG A 232 1.46 11.50 17.03
N LYS A 233 1.05 11.73 18.27
CA LYS A 233 -0.20 12.42 18.58
C LYS A 233 -0.29 13.82 17.95
N ASP A 234 0.79 14.59 17.99
CA ASP A 234 0.84 15.93 17.39
C ASP A 234 0.66 15.89 15.87
N CYS A 235 1.25 14.91 15.18
CA CYS A 235 1.09 14.72 13.75
C CYS A 235 -0.34 14.32 13.38
N ILE A 236 -0.95 13.45 14.17
CA ILE A 236 -2.33 12.98 13.95
C ILE A 236 -3.33 14.11 14.21
N GLU A 237 -3.11 14.95 15.22
CA GLU A 237 -3.95 16.11 15.48
C GLU A 237 -3.93 17.09 14.29
N GLN A 238 -2.75 17.38 13.72
CA GLN A 238 -2.65 18.21 12.51
C GLN A 238 -3.37 17.56 11.32
N ALA A 239 -3.26 16.24 11.15
CA ALA A 239 -3.97 15.51 10.10
C ALA A 239 -5.50 15.60 10.28
N ALA A 240 -5.99 15.49 11.51
CA ALA A 240 -7.40 15.64 11.81
C ALA A 240 -7.93 17.06 11.51
N TYR A 241 -7.16 18.10 11.85
CA TYR A 241 -7.50 19.49 11.50
C TYR A 241 -7.50 19.72 9.98
N ARG A 242 -6.62 19.05 9.25
CA ARG A 242 -6.58 19.16 7.80
C ARG A 242 -7.73 18.42 7.12
N LEU A 243 -8.10 17.27 7.65
CA LEU A 243 -9.19 16.44 7.13
C LEU A 243 -10.57 17.08 7.38
N SER A 244 -10.80 17.62 8.58
CA SER A 244 -12.03 18.29 8.96
C SER A 244 -11.87 19.81 8.88
N SER A 245 -11.59 20.44 10.00
CA SER A 245 -11.13 21.84 10.08
C SER A 245 -10.48 22.12 11.44
N PRO A 246 -9.64 23.17 11.52
CA PRO A 246 -9.12 23.64 12.80
C PRO A 246 -10.25 23.89 13.81
N GLY A 247 -10.08 23.38 15.02
CA GLY A 247 -11.09 23.47 16.08
C GLY A 247 -12.10 22.34 16.12
N LEU A 248 -12.32 21.59 15.04
CA LEU A 248 -13.17 20.38 15.01
C LEU A 248 -12.35 19.10 15.17
N GLY A 249 -11.30 18.95 14.38
CA GLY A 249 -10.35 17.83 14.49
C GLY A 249 -11.03 16.46 14.43
N LYS A 250 -10.74 15.62 15.42
CA LYS A 250 -11.24 14.25 15.54
C LYS A 250 -12.69 14.13 16.02
N GLU A 251 -13.28 15.21 16.57
CA GLU A 251 -14.61 15.19 17.19
C GLU A 251 -15.75 14.94 16.18
N VAL A 252 -15.50 15.19 14.89
CA VAL A 252 -16.48 15.07 13.82
C VAL A 252 -16.09 14.02 12.80
N GLY A 253 -17.06 13.62 11.98
CA GLY A 253 -16.87 12.66 10.90
C GLY A 253 -17.71 11.40 11.12
N ALA A 254 -18.94 11.44 10.62
CA ALA A 254 -19.86 10.31 10.70
C ALA A 254 -19.35 9.11 9.92
N THR A 255 -19.48 7.91 10.45
CA THR A 255 -19.03 6.68 9.82
C THR A 255 -20.04 6.05 8.87
N ILE A 256 -21.30 6.51 8.90
CA ILE A 256 -22.35 6.14 7.92
C ILE A 256 -22.46 4.61 7.76
N ASN A 257 -22.47 3.88 8.87
CA ASN A 257 -22.64 2.41 8.94
C ASN A 257 -21.51 1.57 8.29
N VAL A 258 -20.31 2.12 8.05
CA VAL A 258 -19.17 1.33 7.53
C VAL A 258 -18.32 0.70 8.65
N ASN A 259 -18.59 0.99 9.91
CA ASN A 259 -17.80 0.48 11.04
C ASN A 259 -17.67 -1.04 11.02
N LYS A 260 -18.77 -1.76 10.81
CA LYS A 260 -18.74 -3.23 10.74
C LYS A 260 -17.75 -3.74 9.71
N ASP A 261 -17.74 -3.16 8.54
CA ASP A 261 -16.84 -3.57 7.45
C ASP A 261 -15.38 -3.26 7.78
N PHE A 262 -15.11 -2.14 8.43
CA PHE A 262 -13.78 -1.76 8.89
C PHE A 262 -13.25 -2.71 9.97
N TYR A 263 -14.06 -3.02 10.99
CA TYR A 263 -13.70 -3.94 12.06
C TYR A 263 -13.48 -5.36 11.55
N GLN A 264 -14.41 -5.87 10.77
CA GLN A 264 -14.34 -7.23 10.23
C GLN A 264 -13.24 -7.35 9.19
N GLY A 265 -13.05 -6.32 8.35
CA GLY A 265 -11.97 -6.26 7.38
C GLY A 265 -10.60 -6.28 8.05
N LEU A 266 -10.40 -5.45 9.07
CA LEU A 266 -9.17 -5.46 9.87
C LEU A 266 -8.90 -6.81 10.52
N PHE A 267 -9.95 -7.46 11.07
CA PHE A 267 -9.83 -8.80 11.65
C PHE A 267 -9.38 -9.84 10.63
N LEU A 268 -9.87 -9.78 9.40
CA LEU A 268 -9.52 -10.72 8.33
C LEU A 268 -8.19 -10.38 7.62
N ALA A 269 -7.72 -9.15 7.73
CA ALA A 269 -6.59 -8.63 6.97
C ALA A 269 -5.32 -9.51 7.03
N PRO A 270 -4.86 -10.03 8.19
CA PRO A 270 -3.67 -10.87 8.23
C PRO A 270 -3.78 -12.13 7.36
N THR A 271 -4.93 -12.80 7.37
CA THR A 271 -5.19 -14.01 6.56
C THR A 271 -5.30 -13.67 5.07
N VAL A 272 -5.93 -12.56 4.73
CA VAL A 272 -6.07 -12.10 3.34
C VAL A 272 -4.71 -11.72 2.76
N VAL A 273 -3.88 -11.00 3.52
CA VAL A 273 -2.51 -10.66 3.13
C VAL A 273 -1.65 -11.90 2.92
N ALA A 274 -1.76 -12.91 3.80
CA ALA A 274 -1.08 -14.19 3.62
C ALA A 274 -1.49 -14.88 2.31
N GLY A 275 -2.77 -14.86 1.97
CA GLY A 275 -3.28 -15.36 0.71
C GLY A 275 -2.68 -14.67 -0.51
N ALA A 276 -2.61 -13.34 -0.47
CA ALA A 276 -2.00 -12.50 -1.51
C ALA A 276 -0.49 -12.76 -1.66
N LEU A 277 0.26 -12.87 -0.56
CA LEU A 277 1.68 -13.20 -0.57
C LEU A 277 1.96 -14.57 -1.18
N LYS A 278 1.17 -15.59 -0.80
CA LYS A 278 1.27 -16.93 -1.41
C LYS A 278 1.00 -16.88 -2.91
N GLY A 279 0.03 -16.07 -3.34
CA GLY A 279 -0.26 -15.79 -4.75
C GLY A 279 0.94 -15.18 -5.47
N ALA A 280 1.54 -14.14 -4.90
CA ALA A 280 2.71 -13.46 -5.48
C ALA A 280 3.92 -14.41 -5.64
N ILE A 281 4.24 -15.19 -4.60
CA ILE A 281 5.33 -16.18 -4.65
C ILE A 281 5.05 -17.29 -5.66
N PHE A 282 3.80 -17.77 -5.72
CA PHE A 282 3.40 -18.77 -6.70
C PHE A 282 3.52 -18.23 -8.13
N ALA A 283 3.10 -16.98 -8.37
CA ALA A 283 3.25 -16.33 -9.66
C ALA A 283 4.72 -16.27 -10.08
N ALA A 284 5.62 -15.78 -9.21
CA ALA A 284 7.04 -15.75 -9.49
C ALA A 284 7.57 -17.14 -9.89
N ASN A 285 7.30 -18.16 -9.07
CA ASN A 285 7.83 -19.50 -9.30
C ASN A 285 7.38 -20.11 -10.65
N VAL A 286 6.08 -19.97 -10.99
CA VAL A 286 5.59 -20.57 -12.24
C VAL A 286 6.02 -19.79 -13.46
N TYR A 287 6.11 -18.46 -13.40
CA TYR A 287 6.57 -17.64 -14.52
C TYR A 287 8.07 -17.74 -14.74
N GLU A 288 8.91 -17.84 -13.70
CA GLU A 288 10.35 -18.15 -13.84
C GLU A 288 10.58 -19.50 -14.48
N LYS A 289 9.83 -20.54 -14.08
CA LYS A 289 9.90 -21.85 -14.75
C LYS A 289 9.47 -21.81 -16.21
N ALA A 290 8.66 -20.84 -16.58
CA ALA A 290 8.27 -20.58 -17.96
C ALA A 290 9.27 -19.68 -18.71
N GLY A 291 10.35 -19.23 -18.05
CA GLY A 291 11.45 -18.45 -18.67
C GLY A 291 11.29 -16.94 -18.57
N PHE A 292 10.34 -16.43 -17.78
CA PHE A 292 10.17 -14.99 -17.58
C PHE A 292 10.95 -14.48 -16.37
N ARG A 293 11.42 -13.22 -16.45
CA ARG A 293 12.04 -12.55 -15.31
C ARG A 293 10.97 -12.06 -14.35
N CYS A 294 11.13 -12.38 -13.07
CA CYS A 294 10.24 -11.97 -11.99
C CYS A 294 10.97 -11.07 -10.98
N ILE A 295 10.30 -10.04 -10.47
CA ILE A 295 10.84 -9.09 -9.51
C ILE A 295 9.80 -8.82 -8.41
N PRO A 296 10.06 -9.25 -7.16
CA PRO A 296 11.15 -10.10 -6.69
C PRO A 296 11.10 -11.48 -7.33
N ASP A 297 12.24 -12.20 -7.33
CA ASP A 297 12.26 -13.59 -7.78
C ASP A 297 11.54 -14.53 -6.79
N ALA A 298 11.35 -15.79 -7.18
CA ALA A 298 10.61 -16.76 -6.36
C ALA A 298 11.28 -17.10 -5.02
N LYS A 299 12.56 -16.76 -4.84
CA LYS A 299 13.33 -17.06 -3.62
C LYS A 299 13.52 -15.84 -2.72
N GLU A 300 13.40 -14.63 -3.27
CA GLU A 300 13.54 -13.39 -2.51
C GLU A 300 12.43 -13.22 -1.48
N GLU A 301 12.77 -12.63 -0.33
CA GLU A 301 11.81 -12.27 0.71
C GLU A 301 10.87 -11.14 0.20
N ARG A 302 9.67 -11.12 0.78
CA ARG A 302 8.60 -10.20 0.37
C ARG A 302 8.34 -9.17 1.45
N TYR A 303 8.23 -7.92 1.02
CA TYR A 303 7.94 -6.78 1.90
C TYR A 303 6.70 -6.00 1.45
N ASP A 304 6.09 -6.45 0.34
CA ASP A 304 4.76 -6.07 -0.15
C ASP A 304 4.09 -7.27 -0.85
N ILE A 305 2.87 -7.09 -1.34
CA ILE A 305 2.09 -8.13 -2.02
C ILE A 305 2.22 -8.09 -3.55
N ILE A 306 3.07 -7.23 -4.10
CA ILE A 306 3.19 -7.01 -5.55
C ILE A 306 4.20 -7.98 -6.17
N GLN A 307 3.83 -8.57 -7.29
CA GLN A 307 4.70 -9.36 -8.14
C GLN A 307 4.79 -8.76 -9.53
N ALA A 308 5.96 -8.27 -9.90
CA ALA A 308 6.23 -7.90 -11.29
C ALA A 308 6.71 -9.11 -12.09
N VAL A 309 6.20 -9.24 -13.32
CA VAL A 309 6.64 -10.23 -14.32
C VAL A 309 6.92 -9.51 -15.61
N GLU A 310 8.16 -9.56 -16.09
CA GLU A 310 8.56 -8.95 -17.37
C GLU A 310 8.15 -9.89 -18.51
N LEU A 311 7.10 -9.49 -19.24
CA LEU A 311 6.52 -10.33 -20.30
C LEU A 311 7.16 -10.08 -21.68
N GLY A 312 7.95 -9.01 -21.81
CA GLY A 312 8.76 -8.70 -22.99
C GLY A 312 8.00 -8.25 -24.23
N THR A 313 6.65 -8.37 -24.25
CA THR A 313 5.81 -7.99 -25.39
C THR A 313 4.48 -7.40 -24.92
N LYS A 314 3.90 -6.52 -25.73
CA LYS A 314 2.54 -5.98 -25.51
C LYS A 314 1.51 -7.10 -25.47
N GLU A 315 1.62 -8.06 -26.38
CA GLU A 315 0.73 -9.21 -26.50
C GLU A 315 0.75 -10.06 -25.22
N GLY A 316 1.93 -10.26 -24.62
CA GLY A 316 2.11 -10.96 -23.35
C GLY A 316 1.39 -10.24 -22.21
N LEU A 317 1.62 -8.94 -22.09
CA LEU A 317 0.96 -8.09 -21.08
C LEU A 317 -0.56 -8.14 -21.19
N VAL A 318 -1.09 -7.99 -22.40
CA VAL A 318 -2.53 -8.06 -22.66
C VAL A 318 -3.10 -9.45 -22.36
N ALA A 319 -2.42 -10.53 -22.79
CA ALA A 319 -2.85 -11.90 -22.53
C ALA A 319 -2.88 -12.23 -21.04
N PHE A 320 -1.87 -11.79 -20.28
CA PHE A 320 -1.83 -11.94 -18.83
C PHE A 320 -3.03 -11.27 -18.18
N CYS A 321 -3.27 -9.98 -18.46
CA CYS A 321 -4.38 -9.23 -17.87
C CYS A 321 -5.74 -9.83 -18.26
N LYS A 322 -5.92 -10.27 -19.50
CA LYS A 322 -7.15 -10.97 -19.93
C LYS A 322 -7.38 -12.26 -19.15
N GLY A 323 -6.33 -13.00 -18.80
CA GLY A 323 -6.42 -14.19 -17.96
C GLY A 323 -6.84 -13.89 -16.52
N ILE A 324 -6.28 -12.84 -15.91
CA ILE A 324 -6.66 -12.39 -14.58
C ILE A 324 -8.12 -11.89 -14.57
N GLN A 325 -8.52 -11.08 -15.55
CA GLN A 325 -9.90 -10.61 -15.66
C GLN A 325 -10.90 -11.76 -15.79
N ALA A 326 -10.58 -12.76 -16.61
CA ALA A 326 -11.44 -13.95 -16.78
C ALA A 326 -11.57 -14.81 -15.49
N ALA A 327 -10.65 -14.65 -14.54
CA ALA A 327 -10.67 -15.31 -13.23
C ALA A 327 -11.37 -14.48 -12.14
N ALA A 328 -11.73 -13.23 -12.42
CA ALA A 328 -12.34 -12.34 -11.45
C ALA A 328 -13.76 -12.77 -11.05
N PRO A 329 -14.22 -12.50 -9.81
CA PRO A 329 -15.59 -12.79 -9.40
C PRO A 329 -16.60 -11.81 -9.98
N VAL A 330 -16.16 -10.61 -10.32
CA VAL A 330 -16.97 -9.52 -10.89
C VAL A 330 -16.43 -9.21 -12.28
N ASP A 331 -17.34 -8.97 -13.24
CA ASP A 331 -16.99 -8.59 -14.62
C ASP A 331 -16.02 -9.56 -15.33
N SER A 332 -16.03 -10.83 -14.99
CA SER A 332 -15.17 -11.85 -15.63
C SER A 332 -15.39 -12.00 -17.15
N PHE A 333 -16.54 -11.59 -17.64
CA PHE A 333 -16.89 -11.58 -19.06
C PHE A 333 -16.36 -10.37 -19.83
N VAL A 334 -15.87 -9.35 -19.13
CA VAL A 334 -15.28 -8.15 -19.74
C VAL A 334 -13.86 -8.45 -20.23
N THR A 335 -13.50 -7.87 -21.36
CA THR A 335 -12.15 -8.00 -21.91
C THR A 335 -11.39 -6.69 -21.70
N PRO A 336 -10.34 -6.66 -20.87
CA PRO A 336 -9.55 -5.46 -20.68
C PRO A 336 -8.74 -5.13 -21.92
N GLU A 337 -8.67 -3.85 -22.26
CA GLU A 337 -7.86 -3.31 -23.34
C GLU A 337 -7.02 -2.13 -22.82
N PRO A 338 -5.81 -1.90 -23.39
CA PRO A 338 -5.02 -0.74 -23.05
C PRO A 338 -5.74 0.60 -23.37
N TRP A 339 -5.60 1.57 -22.49
CA TRP A 339 -6.17 2.91 -22.69
C TRP A 339 -5.34 3.99 -21.99
N ALA A 340 -5.49 5.23 -22.45
CA ALA A 340 -4.83 6.41 -21.87
C ALA A 340 -5.45 6.72 -20.50
N MET A 341 -4.73 6.41 -19.44
CA MET A 341 -5.20 6.58 -18.06
C MET A 341 -4.70 7.92 -17.50
N PRO A 342 -5.55 8.75 -16.87
CA PRO A 342 -5.10 10.00 -16.26
C PRO A 342 -3.99 9.77 -15.23
N GLY A 343 -2.94 10.58 -15.31
CA GLY A 343 -1.79 10.50 -14.39
C GLY A 343 -0.65 9.59 -14.86
N TYR A 344 -0.76 8.95 -16.03
CA TYR A 344 0.27 8.07 -16.58
C TYR A 344 0.79 8.57 -17.93
N ASP A 345 2.09 8.35 -18.21
CA ASP A 345 2.76 8.79 -19.43
C ASP A 345 2.59 7.83 -20.63
N SER A 346 2.01 6.65 -20.40
CA SER A 346 1.74 5.64 -21.42
C SER A 346 0.38 5.01 -21.19
N ASP A 347 -0.17 4.37 -22.22
CA ASP A 347 -1.35 3.53 -22.04
C ASP A 347 -1.11 2.50 -20.94
N VAL A 348 -2.14 2.22 -20.16
CA VAL A 348 -2.14 1.19 -19.11
C VAL A 348 -3.22 0.19 -19.42
N ILE A 349 -2.94 -1.09 -19.23
CA ILE A 349 -3.97 -2.14 -19.18
C ILE A 349 -4.18 -2.53 -17.73
N MET A 350 -5.46 -2.71 -17.35
CA MET A 350 -5.83 -3.08 -15.99
C MET A 350 -6.89 -4.20 -16.00
N ALA A 351 -6.60 -5.26 -15.28
CA ALA A 351 -7.55 -6.32 -14.95
C ALA A 351 -7.94 -6.18 -13.47
N ALA A 352 -9.20 -5.81 -13.22
CA ALA A 352 -9.70 -5.55 -11.88
C ALA A 352 -11.20 -5.84 -11.79
N GLY A 353 -11.53 -7.10 -11.55
CA GLY A 353 -12.89 -7.53 -11.26
C GLY A 353 -13.09 -7.71 -9.75
N ALA A 354 -13.18 -6.59 -9.03
CA ALA A 354 -13.19 -6.52 -7.58
C ALA A 354 -14.59 -6.17 -7.04
N PHE A 355 -14.91 -6.61 -5.82
CA PHE A 355 -16.12 -6.20 -5.09
C PHE A 355 -16.05 -4.74 -4.67
N VAL A 356 -14.85 -4.26 -4.34
CA VAL A 356 -14.57 -2.86 -4.02
C VAL A 356 -13.72 -2.26 -5.14
N GLN A 357 -14.24 -1.27 -5.83
CA GLN A 357 -13.56 -0.65 -6.96
C GLN A 357 -12.20 -0.08 -6.55
N GLY A 358 -11.14 -0.49 -7.25
CA GLY A 358 -9.77 -0.07 -6.98
C GLY A 358 -9.09 -0.80 -5.82
N SER A 359 -9.75 -1.80 -5.22
CA SER A 359 -9.16 -2.65 -4.19
C SER A 359 -8.08 -3.56 -4.78
N SER A 360 -6.83 -3.30 -4.41
CA SER A 360 -5.68 -4.08 -4.87
C SER A 360 -5.26 -5.20 -3.93
N ILE A 361 -5.94 -5.37 -2.80
CA ILE A 361 -5.87 -6.61 -2.00
C ILE A 361 -6.74 -7.71 -2.64
N GLU A 362 -7.70 -7.35 -3.47
CA GLU A 362 -8.41 -8.26 -4.34
C GLU A 362 -7.56 -8.60 -5.57
N LEU A 363 -7.87 -9.72 -6.23
CA LEU A 363 -7.12 -10.18 -7.40
C LEU A 363 -7.13 -9.11 -8.50
N SER A 364 -5.95 -8.62 -8.85
CA SER A 364 -5.77 -7.64 -9.91
C SER A 364 -4.41 -7.76 -10.58
N ALA A 365 -4.33 -7.23 -11.79
CA ALA A 365 -3.08 -7.08 -12.52
C ALA A 365 -3.16 -5.86 -13.42
N ASP A 366 -2.11 -5.08 -13.43
CA ASP A 366 -2.00 -3.92 -14.29
C ASP A 366 -0.58 -3.77 -14.84
N GLY A 367 -0.42 -2.95 -15.86
CA GLY A 367 0.90 -2.65 -16.37
C GLY A 367 0.87 -1.59 -17.45
N PRO A 368 1.92 -0.73 -17.49
CA PRO A 368 2.10 0.25 -18.55
C PRO A 368 2.49 -0.44 -19.85
N VAL A 369 1.93 0.00 -20.97
CA VAL A 369 2.23 -0.52 -22.31
C VAL A 369 3.53 0.11 -22.83
N LYS A 370 4.63 -0.23 -22.17
CA LYS A 370 5.99 0.18 -22.52
C LYS A 370 7.00 -0.89 -22.11
N GLU A 371 8.15 -0.92 -22.75
CA GLU A 371 9.22 -1.85 -22.39
C GLU A 371 9.63 -1.71 -20.90
N PRO A 372 9.86 -2.83 -20.21
CA PRO A 372 9.93 -4.22 -20.67
C PRO A 372 8.58 -4.95 -20.72
N TYR A 373 7.45 -4.25 -20.80
CA TYR A 373 6.08 -4.79 -20.76
C TYR A 373 5.85 -5.63 -19.50
N ALA A 374 6.21 -5.07 -18.36
CA ALA A 374 6.02 -5.72 -17.08
C ALA A 374 4.56 -5.62 -16.63
N VAL A 375 4.02 -6.73 -16.16
CA VAL A 375 2.76 -6.76 -15.43
C VAL A 375 3.02 -6.75 -13.94
N TYR A 376 2.20 -6.03 -13.20
CA TYR A 376 2.19 -5.97 -11.74
C TYR A 376 0.97 -6.70 -11.24
N PHE A 377 1.17 -7.95 -10.84
CA PHE A 377 0.15 -8.81 -10.25
C PHE A 377 0.08 -8.58 -8.75
N GLN A 378 -1.13 -8.56 -8.18
CA GLN A 378 -1.31 -8.33 -6.76
C GLN A 378 -2.64 -8.89 -6.26
N GLY A 379 -2.71 -9.17 -4.96
CA GLY A 379 -3.94 -9.49 -4.27
C GLY A 379 -4.47 -10.89 -4.50
N GLY A 380 -5.69 -11.02 -4.06
CA GLY A 380 -6.46 -12.27 -4.00
C GLY A 380 -6.95 -12.49 -2.59
N LEU A 381 -8.24 -12.30 -2.34
CA LEU A 381 -8.85 -12.44 -0.99
C LEU A 381 -8.65 -13.84 -0.40
N THR A 382 -8.40 -14.82 -1.24
CA THR A 382 -8.00 -16.17 -0.84
C THR A 382 -6.84 -16.67 -1.69
N TRP A 383 -5.96 -17.47 -1.10
CA TRP A 383 -4.91 -18.16 -1.82
C TRP A 383 -5.42 -18.95 -3.03
N TYR A 384 -6.58 -19.61 -2.90
CA TYR A 384 -7.16 -20.42 -3.96
C TYR A 384 -7.54 -19.58 -5.18
N HIS A 385 -8.09 -18.39 -4.97
CA HIS A 385 -8.45 -17.46 -6.03
C HIS A 385 -7.20 -16.87 -6.70
N ALA A 386 -6.20 -16.45 -5.93
CA ALA A 386 -4.92 -15.98 -6.47
C ALA A 386 -4.26 -17.05 -7.36
N LYS A 387 -4.16 -18.28 -6.87
CA LYS A 387 -3.65 -19.42 -7.65
C LYS A 387 -4.44 -19.66 -8.95
N PHE A 388 -5.77 -19.64 -8.87
CA PHE A 388 -6.61 -19.82 -10.05
C PHE A 388 -6.39 -18.71 -11.09
N GLY A 389 -6.30 -17.46 -10.66
CA GLY A 389 -6.02 -16.31 -11.53
C GLY A 389 -4.70 -16.46 -12.27
N ILE A 390 -3.63 -16.85 -11.55
CA ILE A 390 -2.31 -17.12 -12.15
C ILE A 390 -2.40 -18.24 -13.19
N MET A 391 -3.10 -19.34 -12.90
CA MET A 391 -3.25 -20.43 -13.86
C MET A 391 -4.06 -19.98 -15.10
N MET A 392 -5.07 -19.15 -14.94
CA MET A 392 -5.83 -18.57 -16.05
C MET A 392 -4.99 -17.64 -16.91
N SER A 393 -4.10 -16.83 -16.29
CA SER A 393 -3.18 -15.98 -17.05
C SER A 393 -2.18 -16.81 -17.87
N MET A 394 -1.63 -17.88 -17.29
CA MET A 394 -0.77 -18.82 -18.01
C MET A 394 -1.50 -19.52 -19.17
N GLN A 395 -2.75 -19.95 -18.94
CA GLN A 395 -3.58 -20.56 -19.98
C GLN A 395 -3.80 -19.62 -21.16
N LYS A 396 -4.14 -18.35 -20.89
CA LYS A 396 -4.32 -17.34 -21.95
C LYS A 396 -3.04 -17.06 -22.72
N MET A 397 -1.89 -17.03 -22.06
CA MET A 397 -0.61 -16.89 -22.73
C MET A 397 -0.24 -18.11 -23.57
N TYR A 398 -0.52 -19.32 -23.06
CA TYR A 398 -0.31 -20.58 -23.82
C TYR A 398 -1.18 -20.62 -25.08
N GLU A 399 -2.47 -20.31 -24.97
CA GLU A 399 -3.41 -20.26 -26.12
C GLU A 399 -2.96 -19.30 -27.22
N LYS A 400 -2.17 -18.27 -26.87
CA LYS A 400 -1.61 -17.28 -27.79
C LYS A 400 -0.22 -17.66 -28.31
N GLY A 401 0.32 -18.82 -27.90
CA GLY A 401 1.68 -19.23 -28.26
C GLY A 401 2.79 -18.39 -27.62
N LEU A 402 2.48 -17.62 -26.58
CA LEU A 402 3.41 -16.73 -25.87
C LEU A 402 4.11 -17.41 -24.67
N LEU A 403 3.68 -18.63 -24.36
CA LEU A 403 4.24 -19.45 -23.30
C LEU A 403 4.41 -20.89 -23.81
N LYS A 404 5.59 -21.46 -23.58
CA LYS A 404 5.87 -22.87 -23.86
C LYS A 404 5.86 -23.64 -22.56
N ILE A 405 5.08 -24.73 -22.50
CA ILE A 405 5.11 -25.69 -21.39
C ILE A 405 6.05 -26.82 -21.84
N ASN A 406 7.21 -26.93 -21.17
CA ASN A 406 8.14 -28.03 -21.36
C ASN A 406 7.75 -29.23 -20.49
#